data_1e42930fc8895ead89c5e942fb32cee7
#
_entry.id   1e42930fc8895ead89c5e942fb32cee7
#
_cell.length_a   1.000
_cell.length_b   1.000
_cell.length_c   1.000
_cell.angle_alpha   90.00
_cell.angle_beta   90.00
_cell.angle_gamma   90.00
#
_symmetry.space_group_name_H-M   'P 1'
#
loop_
_entity.id
_entity.type
_entity.pdbx_description
1 polymer ?
#
loop_
_entity_poly.entity_id
_entity_poly.type
_entity_poly.pdbx_seq_one_letter_code
_entity_poly.pdbx_strand_id
1 'polypeptide(L)'
;MFREIFSTEIWLTSTTIISLLYAIYVMSLKDSRFLRGNKNVFFSCIISIFVILYVGTRPLWCYADTGLYTMIFNLVQTGIWESLPSDNSEPFFTLIENICIQMANASTWLLVISIFYIVAMVWAAYKWLPRHLLFTIVFLFTAFSFWGYATNGIRHGMATSLSMLGLSFLMSNRRNIIIGYSLLVAATLTHTSCALILASAT
;
A
#
# COMPACT_ATOMS: atom_id res chain seq x y z
N MET A 1 -1.82 14.77 -22.58
CA MET A 1 -0.49 14.81 -23.22
C MET A 1 0.65 14.62 -22.22
N PHE A 2 0.86 15.42 -21.16
CA PHE A 2 1.91 15.14 -20.15
C PHE A 2 1.67 13.88 -19.30
N ARG A 3 0.43 13.41 -19.14
CA ARG A 3 0.07 12.21 -18.36
C ARG A 3 0.27 10.89 -19.13
N GLU A 4 0.27 10.90 -20.43
CA GLU A 4 0.53 9.72 -21.27
C GLU A 4 2.02 9.39 -21.39
N ILE A 5 2.90 10.40 -21.20
CA ILE A 5 4.36 10.23 -21.23
C ILE A 5 4.86 9.43 -20.01
N PHE A 6 4.13 9.45 -18.91
CA PHE A 6 4.34 8.53 -17.79
C PHE A 6 3.51 7.25 -18.00
N SER A 7 3.75 6.56 -19.11
CA SER A 7 3.28 5.19 -19.24
C SER A 7 3.81 4.39 -18.05
N THR A 8 3.02 3.48 -17.54
CA THR A 8 3.37 2.62 -16.41
C THR A 8 4.72 1.94 -16.63
N GLU A 9 5.08 1.69 -17.88
CA GLU A 9 6.35 1.09 -18.30
C GLU A 9 7.54 2.03 -18.09
N ILE A 10 7.44 3.31 -18.47
CA ILE A 10 8.52 4.29 -18.27
C ILE A 10 8.75 4.50 -16.78
N TRP A 11 7.69 4.58 -16.00
CA TRP A 11 7.78 4.72 -14.56
C TRP A 11 8.42 3.49 -13.91
N LEU A 12 7.96 2.27 -14.23
CA LEU A 12 8.54 1.02 -13.74
C LEU A 12 10.02 0.90 -14.13
N THR A 13 10.36 1.19 -15.37
CA THR A 13 11.74 1.13 -15.85
C THR A 13 12.61 2.16 -15.14
N SER A 14 12.14 3.41 -15.02
CA SER A 14 12.90 4.48 -14.36
C SER A 14 13.08 4.20 -12.86
N THR A 15 12.05 3.75 -12.15
CA THR A 15 12.15 3.41 -10.73
C THR A 15 13.06 2.21 -10.50
N THR A 16 13.01 1.21 -11.37
CA THR A 16 13.91 0.05 -11.31
C THR A 16 15.38 0.45 -11.51
N ILE A 17 15.66 1.27 -12.51
CA ILE A 17 17.02 1.76 -12.77
C ILE A 17 17.53 2.61 -11.60
N ILE A 18 16.73 3.56 -11.10
CA ILE A 18 17.10 4.42 -9.97
C ILE A 18 17.38 3.57 -8.72
N SER A 19 16.59 2.54 -8.49
CA SER A 19 16.77 1.66 -7.32
C SER A 19 17.99 0.77 -7.44
N LEU A 20 18.29 0.28 -8.64
CA LEU A 20 19.50 -0.49 -8.91
C LEU A 20 20.75 0.38 -8.71
N LEU A 21 20.74 1.61 -9.24
CA LEU A 21 21.82 2.58 -9.04
C LEU A 21 21.97 2.94 -7.56
N TYR A 22 20.86 3.13 -6.85
CA TYR A 22 20.87 3.38 -5.41
C TYR A 22 21.41 2.19 -4.63
N ALA A 23 21.02 0.95 -4.97
CA ALA A 23 21.54 -0.26 -4.35
C ALA A 23 23.04 -0.41 -4.56
N ILE A 24 23.52 -0.18 -5.79
CA ILE A 24 24.96 -0.19 -6.12
C ILE A 24 25.70 0.89 -5.33
N TYR A 25 25.15 2.11 -5.28
CA TYR A 25 25.71 3.22 -4.51
C TYR A 25 25.83 2.84 -3.02
N VAL A 26 24.77 2.32 -2.41
CA VAL A 26 24.77 1.90 -0.99
C VAL A 26 25.78 0.77 -0.73
N MET A 27 25.89 -0.20 -1.63
CA MET A 27 26.87 -1.28 -1.53
C MET A 27 28.32 -0.79 -1.71
N SER A 28 28.53 0.28 -2.47
CA SER A 28 29.85 0.89 -2.67
C SER A 28 30.33 1.75 -1.49
N LEU A 29 29.42 2.17 -0.62
CA LEU A 29 29.74 2.93 0.58
C LEU A 29 30.37 2.02 1.64
N LYS A 30 31.68 2.06 1.80
CA LYS A 30 32.41 1.36 2.87
C LYS A 30 31.98 1.79 4.28
N ASP A 31 31.39 2.98 4.43
CA ASP A 31 30.92 3.54 5.70
C ASP A 31 29.41 3.82 5.63
N SER A 32 28.62 2.89 6.17
CA SER A 32 27.16 2.97 6.20
C SER A 32 26.60 4.01 7.22
N ARG A 33 27.45 4.90 7.76
CA ARG A 33 27.03 5.92 8.76
C ARG A 33 25.98 6.87 8.24
N PHE A 34 25.97 7.17 6.93
CA PHE A 34 24.96 8.03 6.30
C PHE A 34 23.54 7.44 6.38
N LEU A 35 23.43 6.10 6.37
CA LEU A 35 22.14 5.39 6.39
C LEU A 35 21.69 4.98 7.79
N ARG A 36 22.45 5.33 8.85
CA ARG A 36 22.11 5.02 10.24
C ARG A 36 21.37 6.17 10.91
N GLY A 37 20.33 5.85 11.68
CA GLY A 37 19.64 6.81 12.56
C GLY A 37 18.50 7.59 11.89
N ASN A 38 18.22 8.76 12.41
CA ASN A 38 17.05 9.59 12.06
C ASN A 38 16.97 9.98 10.57
N LYS A 39 18.12 10.11 9.88
CA LYS A 39 18.14 10.45 8.45
C LYS A 39 17.53 9.35 7.60
N ASN A 40 17.81 8.09 7.93
CA ASN A 40 17.21 6.93 7.25
C ASN A 40 15.67 6.97 7.31
N VAL A 41 15.11 7.21 8.49
CA VAL A 41 13.66 7.34 8.69
C VAL A 41 13.11 8.57 7.97
N PHE A 42 13.79 9.71 8.07
CA PHE A 42 13.36 10.96 7.42
C PHE A 42 13.23 10.83 5.90
N PHE A 43 14.27 10.32 5.21
CA PHE A 43 14.21 10.10 3.76
C PHE A 43 13.18 9.03 3.38
N SER A 44 13.02 8.00 4.21
CA SER A 44 11.99 6.98 4.03
C SER A 44 10.60 7.58 4.06
N CYS A 45 10.31 8.48 5.00
CA CYS A 45 9.04 9.19 5.07
C CYS A 45 8.80 10.07 3.83
N ILE A 46 9.81 10.83 3.38
CA ILE A 46 9.68 11.69 2.20
C ILE A 46 9.32 10.86 0.96
N ILE A 47 10.06 9.78 0.70
CA ILE A 47 9.80 8.90 -0.45
C ILE A 47 8.41 8.27 -0.33
N SER A 48 8.01 7.81 0.86
CA SER A 48 6.71 7.21 1.08
C SER A 48 5.57 8.20 0.84
N ILE A 49 5.69 9.44 1.31
CA ILE A 49 4.71 10.50 1.05
C ILE A 49 4.60 10.77 -0.45
N PHE A 50 5.74 10.89 -1.15
CA PHE A 50 5.73 11.08 -2.60
C PHE A 50 5.00 9.94 -3.31
N VAL A 51 5.26 8.68 -2.95
CA VAL A 51 4.62 7.50 -3.55
C VAL A 51 3.13 7.45 -3.20
N ILE A 52 2.74 7.80 -1.95
CA ILE A 52 1.33 7.91 -1.57
C ILE A 52 0.59 8.92 -2.45
N LEU A 53 1.16 10.11 -2.61
CA LEU A 53 0.56 11.14 -3.45
C LEU A 53 0.49 10.69 -4.91
N TYR A 54 1.57 10.12 -5.45
CA TYR A 54 1.61 9.63 -6.81
C TYR A 54 0.56 8.55 -7.09
N VAL A 55 0.47 7.54 -6.22
CA VAL A 55 -0.50 6.44 -6.34
C VAL A 55 -1.92 6.93 -6.06
N GLY A 56 -2.11 7.74 -5.02
CA GLY A 56 -3.43 8.18 -4.56
C GLY A 56 -4.09 9.24 -5.44
N THR A 57 -3.30 10.03 -6.18
CA THR A 57 -3.83 11.05 -7.10
C THR A 57 -3.81 10.62 -8.57
N ARG A 58 -3.63 9.32 -8.82
CA ARG A 58 -3.66 8.78 -10.19
C ARG A 58 -4.98 9.04 -10.88
N PRO A 59 -5.01 9.12 -12.23
CA PRO A 59 -6.25 9.24 -12.96
C PRO A 59 -7.17 8.05 -12.70
N LEU A 60 -8.47 8.34 -12.51
CA LEU A 60 -9.49 7.36 -12.10
C LEU A 60 -9.69 6.23 -13.13
N TRP A 61 -9.39 6.50 -14.39
CA TRP A 61 -9.70 5.61 -15.53
C TRP A 61 -8.46 4.98 -16.17
N CYS A 62 -7.29 5.09 -15.54
CA CYS A 62 -6.04 4.59 -16.13
C CYS A 62 -5.87 3.06 -16.03
N TYR A 63 -6.56 2.41 -15.11
CA TYR A 63 -6.38 0.97 -14.82
C TYR A 63 -7.75 0.31 -14.71
N ALA A 64 -7.86 -0.94 -15.17
CA ALA A 64 -9.12 -1.66 -15.29
C ALA A 64 -9.87 -1.73 -13.94
N ASP A 65 -9.22 -2.22 -12.88
CA ASP A 65 -9.85 -2.36 -11.57
C ASP A 65 -10.13 -1.00 -10.94
N THR A 66 -9.18 -0.06 -11.00
CA THR A 66 -9.40 1.31 -10.50
C THR A 66 -10.57 1.96 -11.20
N GLY A 67 -10.70 1.81 -12.52
CA GLY A 67 -11.81 2.34 -13.30
C GLY A 67 -13.15 1.72 -12.88
N LEU A 68 -13.20 0.41 -12.73
CA LEU A 68 -14.40 -0.30 -12.29
C LEU A 68 -14.85 0.15 -10.89
N TYR A 69 -13.95 0.18 -9.92
CA TYR A 69 -14.28 0.64 -8.57
C TYR A 69 -14.70 2.10 -8.55
N THR A 70 -14.04 2.97 -9.31
CA THR A 70 -14.42 4.38 -9.42
C THR A 70 -15.81 4.54 -10.03
N MET A 71 -16.14 3.74 -11.03
CA MET A 71 -17.49 3.75 -11.63
C MET A 71 -18.54 3.34 -10.59
N ILE A 72 -18.33 2.23 -9.88
CA ILE A 72 -19.24 1.75 -8.83
C ILE A 72 -19.40 2.80 -7.73
N PHE A 73 -18.29 3.37 -7.24
CA PHE A 73 -18.29 4.44 -6.25
C PHE A 73 -19.16 5.62 -6.67
N ASN A 74 -19.02 6.10 -7.91
CA ASN A 74 -19.80 7.22 -8.44
C ASN A 74 -21.28 6.86 -8.63
N LEU A 75 -21.60 5.63 -9.04
CA LEU A 75 -23.00 5.19 -9.20
C LEU A 75 -23.74 5.18 -7.86
N VAL A 76 -23.09 4.76 -6.79
CA VAL A 76 -23.69 4.80 -5.45
C VAL A 76 -23.73 6.23 -4.92
N GLN A 77 -22.67 7.02 -5.09
CA GLN A 77 -22.62 8.40 -4.62
C GLN A 77 -23.68 9.29 -5.29
N THR A 78 -23.99 9.03 -6.56
CA THR A 78 -25.04 9.78 -7.29
C THR A 78 -26.46 9.24 -7.05
N GLY A 79 -26.60 8.17 -6.26
CA GLY A 79 -27.90 7.55 -5.96
C GLY A 79 -28.50 6.74 -7.12
N ILE A 80 -27.72 6.47 -8.18
CA ILE A 80 -28.16 5.58 -9.27
C ILE A 80 -28.24 4.14 -8.77
N TRP A 81 -27.32 3.74 -7.90
CA TRP A 81 -27.36 2.49 -7.16
C TRP A 81 -27.65 2.76 -5.69
N GLU A 82 -28.50 1.95 -5.08
CA GLU A 82 -28.91 2.10 -3.67
C GLU A 82 -27.76 1.75 -2.71
N SER A 83 -26.87 0.85 -3.12
CA SER A 83 -25.75 0.40 -2.28
C SER A 83 -24.61 -0.15 -3.14
N LEU A 84 -23.43 -0.26 -2.54
CA LEU A 84 -22.34 -1.04 -3.12
C LEU A 84 -22.78 -2.48 -3.36
N PRO A 85 -22.32 -3.14 -4.45
CA PRO A 85 -22.54 -4.56 -4.63
C PRO A 85 -22.08 -5.27 -3.35
N SER A 86 -23.01 -5.96 -2.68
CA SER A 86 -22.73 -6.63 -1.41
C SER A 86 -21.84 -7.84 -1.67
N ASP A 87 -20.54 -7.63 -1.72
CA ASP A 87 -19.60 -8.71 -1.52
C ASP A 87 -19.40 -8.86 0.00
N ASN A 88 -20.24 -9.69 0.62
CA ASN A 88 -20.17 -9.98 2.06
C ASN A 88 -18.83 -10.62 2.47
N SER A 89 -17.98 -10.93 1.52
CA SER A 89 -16.67 -11.54 1.75
C SER A 89 -15.59 -10.54 2.20
N GLU A 90 -15.78 -9.22 1.96
CA GLU A 90 -14.75 -8.19 2.19
C GLU A 90 -15.29 -6.96 2.96
N PRO A 91 -15.87 -7.17 4.16
CA PRO A 91 -16.64 -6.14 4.86
C PRO A 91 -15.79 -4.95 5.31
N PHE A 92 -14.49 -5.13 5.58
CA PHE A 92 -13.64 -4.03 6.02
C PHE A 92 -13.31 -3.06 4.87
N PHE A 93 -13.08 -3.58 3.67
CA PHE A 93 -12.89 -2.74 2.48
C PHE A 93 -14.17 -1.97 2.15
N THR A 94 -15.32 -2.66 2.14
CA THR A 94 -16.64 -2.07 1.90
C THR A 94 -16.98 -0.98 2.93
N LEU A 95 -16.60 -1.17 4.19
CA LEU A 95 -16.79 -0.16 5.24
C LEU A 95 -16.04 1.14 4.91
N ILE A 96 -14.76 1.05 4.54
CA ILE A 96 -13.96 2.23 4.16
C ILE A 96 -14.56 2.90 2.94
N GLU A 97 -14.98 2.14 1.94
CA GLU A 97 -15.60 2.66 0.73
C GLU A 97 -16.91 3.41 1.04
N ASN A 98 -17.79 2.84 1.86
CA ASN A 98 -19.04 3.47 2.30
C ASN A 98 -18.80 4.78 3.08
N ILE A 99 -17.81 4.82 3.96
CA ILE A 99 -17.42 6.04 4.67
C ILE A 99 -16.97 7.12 3.66
N CYS A 100 -16.14 6.72 2.69
CA CYS A 100 -15.67 7.65 1.67
C CYS A 100 -16.77 8.14 0.72
N ILE A 101 -17.74 7.30 0.38
CA ILE A 101 -18.90 7.69 -0.44
C ILE A 101 -19.70 8.82 0.24
N GLN A 102 -19.86 8.74 1.55
CA GLN A 102 -20.62 9.74 2.31
C GLN A 102 -19.86 11.05 2.53
N MET A 103 -18.54 11.02 2.64
CA MET A 103 -17.75 12.16 3.11
C MET A 103 -16.81 12.76 2.06
N ALA A 104 -16.57 12.08 0.94
CA ALA A 104 -15.50 12.40 0.03
C ALA A 104 -15.89 12.08 -1.43
N ASN A 105 -14.94 12.21 -2.33
CA ASN A 105 -15.06 11.80 -3.74
C ASN A 105 -14.13 10.61 -4.05
N ALA A 106 -14.29 10.03 -5.23
CA ALA A 106 -13.52 8.87 -5.66
C ALA A 106 -11.99 9.10 -5.64
N SER A 107 -11.52 10.31 -5.94
CA SER A 107 -10.09 10.63 -5.86
C SER A 107 -9.58 10.62 -4.42
N THR A 108 -10.36 11.15 -3.48
CA THR A 108 -10.02 11.12 -2.05
C THR A 108 -10.05 9.70 -1.52
N TRP A 109 -11.03 8.89 -1.93
CA TRP A 109 -11.09 7.47 -1.58
C TRP A 109 -9.84 6.72 -2.05
N LEU A 110 -9.37 6.92 -3.29
CA LEU A 110 -8.14 6.31 -3.77
C LEU A 110 -6.91 6.76 -2.96
N LEU A 111 -6.88 8.03 -2.53
CA LEU A 111 -5.80 8.52 -1.66
C LEU A 111 -5.84 7.82 -0.30
N VAL A 112 -7.01 7.65 0.31
CA VAL A 112 -7.19 6.94 1.57
C VAL A 112 -6.70 5.50 1.47
N ILE A 113 -7.10 4.75 0.44
CA ILE A 113 -6.63 3.38 0.20
C ILE A 113 -5.11 3.34 0.03
N SER A 114 -4.54 4.30 -0.71
CA SER A 114 -3.08 4.39 -0.92
C SER A 114 -2.33 4.66 0.39
N ILE A 115 -2.89 5.47 1.28
CA ILE A 115 -2.34 5.71 2.63
C ILE A 115 -2.34 4.39 3.42
N PHE A 116 -3.46 3.68 3.49
CA PHE A 116 -3.52 2.39 4.20
C PHE A 116 -2.50 1.40 3.66
N TYR A 117 -2.43 1.25 2.34
CA TYR A 117 -1.51 0.33 1.68
C TYR A 117 -0.05 0.64 2.00
N ILE A 118 0.38 1.88 1.75
CA ILE A 118 1.80 2.24 1.83
C ILE A 118 2.25 2.42 3.28
N VAL A 119 1.45 3.06 4.14
CA VAL A 119 1.81 3.27 5.54
C VAL A 119 1.94 1.94 6.28
N ALA A 120 0.99 1.00 6.09
CA ALA A 120 1.07 -0.31 6.72
C ALA A 120 2.34 -1.07 6.29
N MET A 121 2.68 -1.05 5.00
CA MET A 121 3.87 -1.71 4.47
C MET A 121 5.16 -1.06 4.98
N VAL A 122 5.25 0.27 4.98
CA VAL A 122 6.42 1.00 5.47
C VAL A 122 6.62 0.79 6.97
N TRP A 123 5.52 0.75 7.72
CA TRP A 123 5.59 0.48 9.16
C TRP A 123 6.04 -0.95 9.46
N ALA A 124 5.56 -1.94 8.71
CA ALA A 124 6.06 -3.32 8.80
C ALA A 124 7.56 -3.38 8.50
N ALA A 125 8.01 -2.74 7.41
CA ALA A 125 9.43 -2.65 7.05
C ALA A 125 10.26 -1.98 8.16
N TYR A 126 9.75 -0.92 8.78
CA TYR A 126 10.40 -0.27 9.92
C TYR A 126 10.55 -1.20 11.13
N LYS A 127 9.53 -2.00 11.43
CA LYS A 127 9.60 -2.96 12.55
C LYS A 127 10.58 -4.11 12.30
N TRP A 128 10.68 -4.58 11.07
CA TRP A 128 11.58 -5.70 10.72
C TRP A 128 13.03 -5.23 10.52
N LEU A 129 13.23 -4.14 9.81
CA LEU A 129 14.54 -3.69 9.35
C LEU A 129 14.77 -2.18 9.61
N PRO A 130 14.69 -1.71 10.87
CA PRO A 130 14.75 -0.28 11.18
C PRO A 130 16.07 0.38 10.74
N ARG A 131 17.17 -0.38 10.76
CA ARG A 131 18.50 0.11 10.35
C ARG A 131 18.66 0.28 8.84
N HIS A 132 17.85 -0.42 8.05
CA HIS A 132 17.90 -0.47 6.60
C HIS A 132 16.57 -0.02 5.95
N LEU A 133 15.76 0.75 6.68
CA LEU A 133 14.40 1.10 6.24
C LEU A 133 14.38 1.71 4.84
N LEU A 134 15.23 2.72 4.58
CA LEU A 134 15.27 3.40 3.28
C LEU A 134 15.58 2.43 2.14
N PHE A 135 16.56 1.55 2.33
CA PHE A 135 16.89 0.52 1.35
C PHE A 135 15.70 -0.43 1.13
N THR A 136 15.09 -0.88 2.25
CA THR A 136 13.96 -1.82 2.20
C THR A 136 12.77 -1.24 1.44
N ILE A 137 12.38 0.02 1.74
CA ILE A 137 11.22 0.62 1.05
C ILE A 137 11.51 0.95 -0.41
N VAL A 138 12.72 1.39 -0.74
CA VAL A 138 13.11 1.59 -2.14
C VAL A 138 13.04 0.26 -2.89
N PHE A 139 13.56 -0.83 -2.32
CA PHE A 139 13.47 -2.15 -2.90
C PHE A 139 12.02 -2.63 -3.08
N LEU A 140 11.16 -2.44 -2.06
CA LEU A 140 9.74 -2.77 -2.15
C LEU A 140 9.03 -1.97 -3.25
N PHE A 141 9.33 -0.67 -3.37
CA PHE A 141 8.73 0.19 -4.40
C PHE A 141 9.21 -0.10 -5.82
N THR A 142 10.24 -0.91 -6.00
CA THR A 142 10.66 -1.40 -7.32
C THR A 142 10.05 -2.73 -7.70
N ALA A 143 9.42 -3.43 -6.76
CA ALA A 143 8.77 -4.69 -7.06
C ALA A 143 7.57 -4.47 -8.00
N PHE A 144 7.49 -5.26 -9.07
CA PHE A 144 6.35 -5.21 -10.00
C PHE A 144 5.01 -5.43 -9.27
N SER A 145 4.99 -6.35 -8.30
CA SER A 145 3.80 -6.64 -7.50
C SER A 145 3.32 -5.43 -6.69
N PHE A 146 4.25 -4.56 -6.22
CA PHE A 146 3.88 -3.33 -5.54
C PHE A 146 2.97 -2.45 -6.41
N TRP A 147 3.37 -2.21 -7.65
CA TRP A 147 2.62 -1.36 -8.58
C TRP A 147 1.33 -2.04 -9.04
N GLY A 148 1.36 -3.35 -9.28
CA GLY A 148 0.16 -4.12 -9.61
C GLY A 148 -0.92 -3.98 -8.53
N TYR A 149 -0.54 -4.11 -7.27
CA TYR A 149 -1.46 -3.96 -6.13
C TYR A 149 -1.82 -2.49 -5.84
N ALA A 150 -0.93 -1.56 -6.11
CA ALA A 150 -1.22 -0.15 -5.93
C ALA A 150 -2.23 0.40 -6.94
N THR A 151 -2.36 -0.22 -8.12
CA THR A 151 -3.15 0.31 -9.24
C THR A 151 -4.33 -0.56 -9.64
N ASN A 152 -4.18 -1.86 -9.69
CA ASN A 152 -5.24 -2.81 -10.07
C ASN A 152 -5.77 -3.60 -8.85
N GLY A 153 -4.97 -4.40 -8.22
CA GLY A 153 -5.39 -5.23 -7.09
C GLY A 153 -5.46 -4.45 -5.77
N ILE A 154 -6.14 -3.30 -5.71
CA ILE A 154 -6.09 -2.37 -4.57
C ILE A 154 -6.57 -3.00 -3.25
N ARG A 155 -7.60 -3.85 -3.28
CA ARG A 155 -8.08 -4.61 -2.11
C ARG A 155 -7.02 -5.58 -1.62
N HIS A 156 -6.44 -6.34 -2.54
CA HIS A 156 -5.40 -7.31 -2.25
C HIS A 156 -4.13 -6.63 -1.72
N GLY A 157 -3.74 -5.50 -2.31
CA GLY A 157 -2.61 -4.69 -1.84
C GLY A 157 -2.78 -4.22 -0.39
N MET A 158 -3.93 -3.64 -0.09
CA MET A 158 -4.26 -3.20 1.27
C MET A 158 -4.26 -4.37 2.25
N ALA A 159 -4.88 -5.50 1.91
CA ALA A 159 -4.91 -6.69 2.75
C ALA A 159 -3.52 -7.27 3.00
N THR A 160 -2.69 -7.36 1.96
CA THR A 160 -1.30 -7.85 2.07
C THR A 160 -0.47 -6.95 2.97
N SER A 161 -0.57 -5.63 2.83
CA SER A 161 0.18 -4.69 3.67
C SER A 161 -0.25 -4.73 5.14
N LEU A 162 -1.56 -4.87 5.41
CA LEU A 162 -2.08 -5.09 6.76
C LEU A 162 -1.59 -6.43 7.35
N SER A 163 -1.52 -7.49 6.53
CA SER A 163 -0.96 -8.78 6.95
C SER A 163 0.52 -8.66 7.31
N MET A 164 1.32 -8.00 6.48
CA MET A 164 2.74 -7.74 6.77
C MET A 164 2.90 -7.00 8.09
N LEU A 165 2.07 -5.97 8.32
CA LEU A 165 2.10 -5.20 9.56
C LEU A 165 1.67 -6.07 10.75
N GLY A 166 0.60 -6.86 10.63
CA GLY A 166 0.14 -7.80 11.66
C GLY A 166 1.22 -8.80 12.07
N LEU A 167 1.86 -9.45 11.10
CA LEU A 167 2.98 -10.36 11.33
C LEU A 167 4.16 -9.64 12.01
N SER A 168 4.46 -8.41 11.65
CA SER A 168 5.53 -7.64 12.27
C SER A 168 5.27 -7.38 13.77
N PHE A 169 4.01 -7.25 14.17
CA PHE A 169 3.64 -7.12 15.58
C PHE A 169 3.73 -8.46 16.31
N LEU A 170 3.30 -9.57 15.71
CA LEU A 170 3.40 -10.89 16.31
C LEU A 170 4.86 -11.29 16.57
N MET A 171 5.76 -10.98 15.64
CA MET A 171 7.18 -11.32 15.75
C MET A 171 7.97 -10.40 16.72
N SER A 172 7.39 -9.27 17.12
CA SER A 172 8.11 -8.26 17.90
C SER A 172 8.09 -8.50 19.41
N ASN A 173 6.93 -8.73 20.01
CA ASN A 173 6.79 -8.93 21.46
C ASN A 173 5.41 -9.50 21.80
N ARG A 174 5.32 -10.32 22.87
CA ARG A 174 4.07 -10.90 23.37
C ARG A 174 2.99 -9.84 23.70
N ARG A 175 3.38 -8.64 24.14
CA ARG A 175 2.44 -7.54 24.42
C ARG A 175 1.68 -7.04 23.17
N ASN A 176 2.19 -7.32 22.00
CA ASN A 176 1.63 -6.85 20.73
C ASN A 176 0.79 -7.92 20.01
N ILE A 177 0.57 -9.07 20.64
CA ILE A 177 -0.18 -10.19 20.05
C ILE A 177 -1.59 -9.75 19.64
N ILE A 178 -2.30 -9.05 20.52
CA ILE A 178 -3.67 -8.58 20.23
C ILE A 178 -3.68 -7.68 18.99
N ILE A 179 -2.77 -6.72 18.90
CA ILE A 179 -2.66 -5.81 17.75
C ILE A 179 -2.34 -6.61 16.49
N GLY A 180 -1.40 -7.56 16.57
CA GLY A 180 -1.02 -8.40 15.45
C GLY A 180 -2.19 -9.19 14.89
N TYR A 181 -2.92 -9.91 15.73
CA TYR A 181 -4.09 -10.66 15.31
C TYR A 181 -5.25 -9.76 14.83
N SER A 182 -5.49 -8.62 15.48
CA SER A 182 -6.50 -7.66 15.00
C SER A 182 -6.19 -7.17 13.58
N LEU A 183 -4.92 -6.91 13.26
CA LEU A 183 -4.50 -6.53 11.92
C LEU A 183 -4.65 -7.68 10.91
N LEU A 184 -4.34 -8.92 11.30
CA LEU A 184 -4.55 -10.10 10.44
C LEU A 184 -6.03 -10.35 10.17
N VAL A 185 -6.88 -10.18 11.17
CA VAL A 185 -8.34 -10.24 11.01
C VAL A 185 -8.82 -9.13 10.08
N ALA A 186 -8.38 -7.88 10.27
CA ALA A 186 -8.71 -6.77 9.37
C ALA A 186 -8.24 -7.04 7.94
N ALA A 187 -7.06 -7.61 7.76
CA ALA A 187 -6.56 -8.03 6.45
C ALA A 187 -7.46 -9.08 5.79
N THR A 188 -7.90 -10.09 6.55
CA THR A 188 -8.82 -11.14 6.05
C THR A 188 -10.18 -10.55 5.67
N LEU A 189 -10.69 -9.60 6.47
CA LEU A 189 -11.93 -8.86 6.19
C LEU A 189 -11.77 -7.84 5.04
N THR A 190 -10.54 -7.53 4.65
CA THR A 190 -10.24 -6.70 3.46
C THR A 190 -10.16 -7.56 2.20
N HIS A 191 -9.57 -8.74 2.30
CA HIS A 191 -9.49 -9.70 1.21
C HIS A 191 -9.31 -11.13 1.73
N THR A 192 -10.20 -12.01 1.31
CA THR A 192 -10.33 -13.38 1.83
C THR A 192 -9.08 -14.24 1.65
N SER A 193 -8.24 -13.98 0.65
CA SER A 193 -6.97 -14.71 0.46
C SER A 193 -6.01 -14.59 1.66
N CYS A 194 -6.15 -13.54 2.47
CA CYS A 194 -5.33 -13.34 3.68
C CYS A 194 -5.73 -14.28 4.85
N ALA A 195 -6.85 -15.01 4.74
CA ALA A 195 -7.24 -16.02 5.72
C ALA A 195 -6.18 -17.11 5.90
N LEU A 196 -5.45 -17.47 4.84
CA LEU A 196 -4.34 -18.42 4.92
C LEU A 196 -3.20 -17.91 5.79
N ILE A 197 -2.91 -16.61 5.75
CA ILE A 197 -1.88 -15.99 6.59
C ILE A 197 -2.34 -16.00 8.05
N LEU A 198 -3.60 -15.66 8.31
CA LEU A 198 -4.16 -15.71 9.66
C LEU A 198 -4.10 -17.14 10.22
N ALA A 199 -4.52 -18.15 9.44
CA ALA A 199 -4.49 -19.54 9.85
C ALA A 199 -3.07 -20.08 10.09
N SER A 200 -2.07 -19.57 9.37
CA SER A 200 -0.67 -19.98 9.56
C SER A 200 -0.01 -19.30 10.76
N ALA A 201 -0.59 -18.24 11.29
CA ALA A 201 -0.09 -17.47 12.43
C ALA A 201 -0.65 -17.96 13.78
N THR A 202 -1.67 -18.83 13.75
CA THR A 202 -2.28 -19.46 14.94
C THR A 202 -1.57 -20.76 15.30
#